data_de200e2318a4da0e377e13e2a630dd65
#
_entry.id   de200e2318a4da0e377e13e2a630dd65
#
_cell.length_a   1.000
_cell.length_b   1.000
_cell.length_c   1.000
_cell.angle_alpha   90.00
_cell.angle_beta   90.00
_cell.angle_gamma   90.00
#
_symmetry.space_group_name_H-M   'P 1'
#
loop_
_entity.id
_entity.type
_entity.pdbx_description
1 polymer ?
#
loop_
_entity_poly.entity_id
_entity_poly.type
_entity_poly.pdbx_seq_one_letter_code
_entity_poly.pdbx_strand_id
1 'polypeptide(L)'
;MDRMEVVTVRVEVRNDKIVIDGYVNAVERASKVLYDTRGQFIEKIRSGVFQKALERAENVRVLLDHEQDRELADTKSGKAKLFEDNIGLRAIVEIDDSEVIQKAKENKLRGWSFGFLCNKEDRKTNEDGIEERVVRDLDLLEVSIIDDRKYPAYLGTSIEMRDDKVKVVEYRTESFSSVEIKGPEKEKEKIDYSDYEKRIEKIKKN
;
A
#
# COMPACT_ATOMS: atom_id res chain seq x y z
N MET A 1 -21.90 -5.38 -15.61
CA MET A 1 -21.38 -6.15 -14.44
C MET A 1 -19.88 -5.94 -14.46
N ASP A 2 -19.42 -4.83 -13.83
CA ASP A 2 -18.00 -4.52 -13.74
C ASP A 2 -17.31 -5.59 -12.87
N ARG A 3 -16.33 -6.27 -13.47
CA ARG A 3 -15.43 -7.13 -12.71
C ARG A 3 -14.65 -6.20 -11.78
N MET A 4 -14.96 -6.24 -10.48
CA MET A 4 -14.07 -5.71 -9.47
C MET A 4 -12.71 -6.41 -9.67
N GLU A 5 -11.74 -5.68 -10.19
CA GLU A 5 -10.35 -6.16 -10.14
C GLU A 5 -9.98 -6.34 -8.67
N VAL A 6 -9.76 -7.60 -8.32
CA VAL A 6 -9.32 -7.97 -6.97
C VAL A 6 -7.90 -7.44 -6.81
N VAL A 7 -7.74 -6.39 -6.02
CA VAL A 7 -6.42 -5.85 -5.70
C VAL A 7 -5.73 -6.82 -4.75
N THR A 8 -4.89 -7.67 -5.31
CA THR A 8 -4.09 -8.64 -4.55
C THR A 8 -2.85 -7.96 -4.01
N VAL A 9 -2.63 -8.06 -2.71
CA VAL A 9 -1.36 -7.67 -2.08
C VAL A 9 -0.46 -8.90 -2.00
N ARG A 10 0.79 -8.75 -2.43
CA ARG A 10 1.80 -9.79 -2.34
C ARG A 10 2.73 -9.51 -1.18
N VAL A 11 2.90 -10.51 -0.32
CA VAL A 11 3.86 -10.46 0.79
C VAL A 11 4.89 -11.57 0.57
N GLU A 12 6.12 -11.17 0.27
CA GLU A 12 7.23 -12.10 0.13
C GLU A 12 8.05 -12.11 1.42
N VAL A 13 8.11 -13.27 2.08
CA VAL A 13 8.88 -13.46 3.31
C VAL A 13 10.29 -13.91 2.94
N ARG A 14 11.29 -13.10 3.29
CA ARG A 14 12.72 -13.39 3.14
C ARG A 14 13.32 -13.39 4.53
N ASN A 15 13.97 -14.47 4.94
CA ASN A 15 14.64 -14.66 6.25
C ASN A 15 14.23 -13.66 7.38
N ASP A 16 14.86 -12.50 7.43
CA ASP A 16 14.73 -11.43 8.42
C ASP A 16 13.98 -10.19 7.92
N LYS A 17 13.38 -10.25 6.73
CA LYS A 17 12.62 -9.16 6.13
C LYS A 17 11.45 -9.66 5.29
N ILE A 18 10.51 -8.76 5.02
CA ILE A 18 9.43 -8.98 4.07
C ILE A 18 9.42 -7.90 3.00
N VAL A 19 8.91 -8.24 1.83
CA VAL A 19 8.57 -7.27 0.79
C VAL A 19 7.06 -7.31 0.60
N ILE A 20 6.42 -6.16 0.76
CA ILE A 20 5.00 -5.99 0.53
C ILE A 20 4.81 -5.20 -0.75
N ASP A 21 4.08 -5.76 -1.71
CA ASP A 21 3.77 -5.15 -3.00
C ASP A 21 2.26 -5.06 -3.18
N GLY A 22 1.73 -3.86 -3.33
CA GLY A 22 0.29 -3.65 -3.47
C GLY A 22 -0.10 -2.23 -3.83
N TYR A 23 -1.38 -2.05 -4.15
CA TYR A 23 -1.95 -0.74 -4.42
C TYR A 23 -2.45 -0.09 -3.15
N VAL A 24 -1.96 1.11 -2.88
CA VAL A 24 -2.37 1.95 -1.75
C VAL A 24 -3.74 2.56 -2.02
N ASN A 25 -3.97 3.01 -3.26
CA ASN A 25 -5.26 3.56 -3.70
C ASN A 25 -5.38 3.45 -5.23
N ALA A 26 -6.60 3.26 -5.72
CA ALA A 26 -6.88 3.26 -7.15
C ALA A 26 -7.29 4.68 -7.62
N VAL A 27 -6.81 5.09 -8.80
CA VAL A 27 -7.24 6.32 -9.44
C VAL A 27 -8.49 6.10 -10.30
N GLU A 28 -9.23 7.16 -10.61
CA GLU A 28 -10.46 7.17 -11.42
C GLU A 28 -11.57 6.22 -10.91
N ARG A 29 -11.38 5.62 -9.76
CA ARG A 29 -12.37 4.75 -9.10
C ARG A 29 -13.10 5.51 -8.01
N ALA A 30 -14.43 5.41 -7.99
CA ALA A 30 -15.26 5.95 -6.94
C ALA A 30 -15.02 5.19 -5.63
N SER A 31 -14.88 5.93 -4.53
CA SER A 31 -14.82 5.38 -3.18
C SER A 31 -16.17 4.81 -2.75
N LYS A 32 -16.19 4.11 -1.63
CA LYS A 32 -17.42 3.94 -0.84
C LYS A 32 -17.92 5.31 -0.38
N VAL A 33 -19.14 5.39 0.15
CA VAL A 33 -19.64 6.61 0.76
C VAL A 33 -18.79 6.97 1.97
N LEU A 34 -18.28 8.19 1.95
CA LEU A 34 -17.46 8.80 2.98
C LEU A 34 -18.26 9.89 3.69
N TYR A 35 -17.75 10.35 4.83
CA TYR A 35 -18.40 11.37 5.65
C TYR A 35 -17.40 12.47 5.99
N ASP A 36 -17.81 13.72 5.87
CA ASP A 36 -17.11 14.87 6.44
C ASP A 36 -18.10 15.79 7.18
N THR A 37 -17.69 16.98 7.57
CA THR A 37 -18.53 17.95 8.29
C THR A 37 -19.69 18.47 7.44
N ARG A 38 -19.69 18.28 6.13
CA ARG A 38 -20.74 18.66 5.17
C ARG A 38 -21.75 17.56 4.93
N GLY A 39 -21.42 16.31 5.28
CA GLY A 39 -22.29 15.16 5.11
C GLY A 39 -21.63 14.00 4.35
N GLN A 40 -22.45 13.31 3.57
CA GLN A 40 -22.02 12.13 2.78
C GLN A 40 -21.42 12.58 1.44
N PHE A 41 -20.33 11.93 1.04
CA PHE A 41 -19.75 12.13 -0.27
C PHE A 41 -19.12 10.86 -0.83
N ILE A 42 -18.96 10.82 -2.14
CA ILE A 42 -18.18 9.81 -2.85
C ILE A 42 -16.96 10.52 -3.45
N GLU A 43 -15.79 9.94 -3.26
CA GLU A 43 -14.53 10.52 -3.70
C GLU A 43 -13.92 9.77 -4.87
N LYS A 44 -13.29 10.50 -5.75
CA LYS A 44 -12.45 9.99 -6.81
C LYS A 44 -11.15 10.79 -6.87
N ILE A 45 -10.02 10.10 -6.96
CA ILE A 45 -8.72 10.73 -7.21
C ILE A 45 -8.42 10.61 -8.70
N ARG A 46 -8.09 11.73 -9.34
CA ARG A 46 -7.77 11.74 -10.77
C ARG A 46 -6.42 11.10 -11.04
N SER A 47 -6.32 10.46 -12.21
CA SER A 47 -5.04 9.96 -12.71
C SER A 47 -4.00 11.08 -12.85
N GLY A 48 -2.75 10.81 -12.52
CA GLY A 48 -1.63 11.74 -12.50
C GLY A 48 -1.50 12.58 -11.22
N VAL A 49 -2.44 12.45 -10.27
CA VAL A 49 -2.40 13.21 -9.01
C VAL A 49 -1.32 12.69 -8.08
N PHE A 50 -1.23 11.38 -7.90
CA PHE A 50 -0.17 10.79 -7.07
C PHE A 50 1.20 10.94 -7.73
N GLN A 51 1.32 10.81 -9.05
CA GLN A 51 2.57 11.05 -9.75
C GLN A 51 3.11 12.45 -9.45
N LYS A 52 2.28 13.50 -9.60
CA LYS A 52 2.67 14.87 -9.28
C LYS A 52 3.02 15.07 -7.81
N ALA A 53 2.28 14.43 -6.91
CA ALA A 53 2.57 14.48 -5.48
C ALA A 53 3.93 13.87 -5.15
N LEU A 54 4.26 12.73 -5.75
CA LEU A 54 5.55 12.05 -5.58
C LEU A 54 6.71 12.85 -6.18
N GLU A 55 6.51 13.51 -7.33
CA GLU A 55 7.53 14.39 -7.94
C GLU A 55 7.87 15.60 -7.05
N ARG A 56 6.93 16.07 -6.23
CA ARG A 56 7.14 17.18 -5.29
C ARG A 56 7.68 16.76 -3.94
N ALA A 57 7.43 15.50 -3.55
CA ALA A 57 7.82 15.02 -2.24
C ALA A 57 9.33 14.72 -2.19
N GLU A 58 10.04 15.31 -1.24
CA GLU A 58 11.45 14.98 -0.98
C GLU A 58 11.61 13.58 -0.38
N ASN A 59 10.65 13.18 0.43
CA ASN A 59 10.58 11.87 1.06
C ASN A 59 9.13 11.53 1.43
N VAL A 60 8.74 10.30 1.18
CA VAL A 60 7.47 9.75 1.66
C VAL A 60 7.77 8.60 2.60
N ARG A 61 7.29 8.71 3.84
CA ARG A 61 7.46 7.70 4.89
C ARG A 61 6.42 6.62 4.75
N VAL A 62 6.80 5.39 5.09
CA VAL A 62 5.87 4.27 5.28
C VAL A 62 5.78 3.99 6.76
N LEU A 63 4.58 4.14 7.31
CA LEU A 63 4.32 4.01 8.74
C LEU A 63 3.53 2.74 9.05
N LEU A 64 3.48 2.38 10.32
CA LEU A 64 2.50 1.42 10.85
C LEU A 64 1.36 2.22 11.47
N ASP A 65 0.11 1.96 11.01
CA ASP A 65 -1.12 2.52 11.61
C ASP A 65 -1.15 4.06 11.77
N HIS A 66 -0.46 4.82 10.89
CA HIS A 66 -0.30 6.28 10.98
C HIS A 66 0.47 6.76 12.23
N GLU A 67 1.16 5.87 12.93
CA GLU A 67 1.94 6.21 14.11
C GLU A 67 3.25 6.87 13.68
N GLN A 68 3.44 8.15 14.02
CA GLN A 68 4.56 8.97 13.57
C GLN A 68 5.93 8.49 14.06
N ASP A 69 5.97 7.76 15.15
CA ASP A 69 7.14 7.11 15.77
C ASP A 69 7.37 5.67 15.28
N ARG A 70 6.46 5.13 14.45
CA ARG A 70 6.54 3.78 13.87
C ARG A 70 6.81 3.81 12.37
N GLU A 71 7.95 4.36 12.00
CA GLU A 71 8.43 4.34 10.61
C GLU A 71 9.01 2.97 10.26
N LEU A 72 8.49 2.36 9.20
CA LEU A 72 8.90 1.05 8.70
C LEU A 72 9.90 1.16 7.54
N ALA A 73 9.71 2.17 6.70
CA ALA A 73 10.52 2.43 5.51
C ALA A 73 10.29 3.85 5.01
N ASP A 74 11.06 4.28 4.02
CA ASP A 74 10.87 5.55 3.34
C ASP A 74 11.42 5.51 1.91
N THR A 75 11.01 6.50 1.08
CA THR A 75 11.44 6.56 -0.32
C THR A 75 12.87 7.02 -0.48
N LYS A 76 13.42 7.82 0.44
CA LYS A 76 14.78 8.36 0.38
C LYS A 76 15.84 7.30 0.67
N SER A 77 15.57 6.36 1.57
CA SER A 77 16.43 5.23 1.85
C SER A 77 16.43 4.16 0.74
N GLY A 78 15.42 4.21 -0.13
CA GLY A 78 15.19 3.21 -1.18
C GLY A 78 14.50 1.93 -0.70
N LYS A 79 14.18 1.80 0.61
CA LYS A 79 13.38 0.69 1.14
C LYS A 79 11.93 0.74 0.68
N ALA A 80 11.41 1.92 0.34
CA ALA A 80 10.08 2.09 -0.24
C ALA A 80 10.18 2.64 -1.66
N LYS A 81 9.48 1.99 -2.60
CA LYS A 81 9.27 2.49 -3.96
C LYS A 81 7.80 2.75 -4.15
N LEU A 82 7.45 4.02 -4.37
CA LEU A 82 6.10 4.47 -4.64
C LEU A 82 6.02 5.01 -6.06
N PHE A 83 4.98 4.68 -6.79
CA PHE A 83 4.73 5.22 -8.13
C PHE A 83 3.25 5.09 -8.48
N GLU A 84 2.78 5.94 -9.37
CA GLU A 84 1.45 5.80 -9.97
C GLU A 84 1.58 5.07 -11.31
N ASP A 85 0.70 4.11 -11.53
CA ASP A 85 0.45 3.47 -12.82
C ASP A 85 -1.01 3.67 -13.27
N ASN A 86 -1.45 2.95 -14.29
CA ASN A 86 -2.81 3.06 -14.82
C ASN A 86 -3.91 2.56 -13.86
N ILE A 87 -3.55 1.85 -12.79
CA ILE A 87 -4.47 1.38 -11.74
C ILE A 87 -4.52 2.41 -10.60
N GLY A 88 -3.34 2.92 -10.16
CA GLY A 88 -3.28 3.87 -9.06
C GLY A 88 -1.91 3.95 -8.39
N LEU A 89 -1.89 4.44 -7.14
CA LEU A 89 -0.70 4.52 -6.32
C LEU A 89 -0.29 3.10 -5.88
N ARG A 90 0.84 2.63 -6.36
CA ARG A 90 1.44 1.35 -5.99
C ARG A 90 2.63 1.55 -5.08
N ALA A 91 2.74 0.69 -4.07
CA ALA A 91 3.84 0.63 -3.13
C ALA A 91 4.54 -0.72 -3.19
N ILE A 92 5.87 -0.70 -3.25
CA ILE A 92 6.74 -1.87 -3.04
C ILE A 92 7.66 -1.51 -1.89
N VAL A 93 7.52 -2.20 -0.76
CA VAL A 93 8.17 -1.81 0.49
C VAL A 93 8.90 -2.99 1.11
N GLU A 94 10.19 -2.80 1.38
CA GLU A 94 11.00 -3.75 2.14
C GLU A 94 10.96 -3.37 3.62
N ILE A 95 10.60 -4.31 4.50
CA ILE A 95 10.41 -4.12 5.93
C ILE A 95 11.22 -5.15 6.71
N ASP A 96 11.98 -4.68 7.69
CA ASP A 96 12.78 -5.49 8.62
C ASP A 96 12.27 -5.43 10.07
N ASP A 97 11.11 -4.78 10.29
CA ASP A 97 10.46 -4.74 11.61
C ASP A 97 9.90 -6.11 11.99
N SER A 98 10.38 -6.68 13.09
CA SER A 98 10.04 -8.03 13.53
C SER A 98 8.57 -8.21 13.88
N GLU A 99 7.90 -7.19 14.42
CA GLU A 99 6.47 -7.20 14.73
C GLU A 99 5.65 -7.29 13.44
N VAL A 100 5.96 -6.45 12.46
CA VAL A 100 5.26 -6.43 11.17
C VAL A 100 5.49 -7.72 10.39
N ILE A 101 6.71 -8.28 10.43
CA ILE A 101 7.03 -9.59 9.84
C ILE A 101 6.18 -10.69 10.47
N GLN A 102 6.06 -10.69 11.80
CA GLN A 102 5.24 -11.68 12.50
C GLN A 102 3.76 -11.53 12.16
N LYS A 103 3.23 -10.29 12.14
CA LYS A 103 1.85 -10.00 11.74
C LYS A 103 1.56 -10.40 10.30
N ALA A 104 2.52 -10.20 9.39
CA ALA A 104 2.38 -10.65 8.01
C ALA A 104 2.25 -12.18 7.92
N LYS A 105 3.11 -12.94 8.64
CA LYS A 105 3.07 -14.41 8.70
C LYS A 105 1.76 -14.93 9.29
N GLU A 106 1.18 -14.19 10.25
CA GLU A 106 -0.09 -14.51 10.90
C GLU A 106 -1.31 -14.01 10.12
N ASN A 107 -1.11 -13.42 8.93
CA ASN A 107 -2.17 -12.81 8.11
C ASN A 107 -2.96 -11.74 8.88
N LYS A 108 -2.27 -10.91 9.66
CA LYS A 108 -2.84 -9.85 10.48
C LYS A 108 -2.70 -8.44 9.88
N LEU A 109 -2.08 -8.31 8.72
CA LEU A 109 -2.09 -7.06 7.97
C LEU A 109 -3.43 -6.92 7.26
N ARG A 110 -4.06 -5.73 7.33
CA ARG A 110 -5.43 -5.50 6.90
C ARG A 110 -5.56 -4.65 5.65
N GLY A 111 -4.63 -3.72 5.42
CA GLY A 111 -4.75 -2.81 4.30
C GLY A 111 -3.61 -1.82 4.18
N TRP A 112 -3.78 -0.96 3.20
CA TRP A 112 -3.01 0.25 3.03
C TRP A 112 -3.85 1.45 3.43
N SER A 113 -3.17 2.48 3.90
CA SER A 113 -3.75 3.80 4.10
C SER A 113 -2.75 4.86 3.65
N PHE A 114 -3.21 6.07 3.39
CA PHE A 114 -2.33 7.20 3.13
C PHE A 114 -2.89 8.47 3.73
N GLY A 115 -2.00 9.34 4.17
CA GLY A 115 -2.29 10.68 4.66
C GLY A 115 -1.94 11.72 3.62
N PHE A 116 -2.81 12.70 3.39
CA PHE A 116 -2.61 13.73 2.41
C PHE A 116 -3.24 15.08 2.78
N LEU A 117 -2.76 16.13 2.13
CA LEU A 117 -3.40 17.45 2.12
C LEU A 117 -4.03 17.65 0.74
N CYS A 118 -5.33 17.94 0.70
CA CYS A 118 -5.98 18.26 -0.56
C CYS A 118 -5.67 19.71 -0.96
N ASN A 119 -5.03 19.90 -2.12
CA ASN A 119 -4.69 21.22 -2.65
C ASN A 119 -5.75 21.72 -3.63
N LYS A 120 -6.37 20.79 -4.40
CA LYS A 120 -7.40 21.15 -5.38
C LYS A 120 -8.42 20.05 -5.53
N GLU A 121 -9.69 20.41 -5.44
CA GLU A 121 -10.82 19.49 -5.66
C GLU A 121 -11.95 20.16 -6.43
N ASP A 122 -12.77 19.36 -7.07
CA ASP A 122 -14.10 19.77 -7.54
C ASP A 122 -15.15 19.02 -6.74
N ARG A 123 -16.28 19.67 -6.47
CA ARG A 123 -17.41 19.04 -5.80
C ARG A 123 -18.69 19.35 -6.56
N LYS A 124 -19.55 18.34 -6.68
CA LYS A 124 -20.89 18.45 -7.28
C LYS A 124 -21.84 17.58 -6.50
N THR A 125 -23.04 18.05 -6.26
CA THR A 125 -24.11 17.23 -5.71
C THR A 125 -24.77 16.47 -6.88
N ASN A 126 -24.88 15.15 -6.77
CA ASN A 126 -25.59 14.32 -7.74
C ASN A 126 -27.12 14.40 -7.55
N GLU A 127 -27.87 13.71 -8.41
CA GLU A 127 -29.35 13.69 -8.37
C GLU A 127 -29.90 13.06 -7.09
N ASP A 128 -29.14 12.17 -6.45
CA ASP A 128 -29.50 11.50 -5.20
C ASP A 128 -29.17 12.35 -3.94
N GLY A 129 -28.63 13.55 -4.13
CA GLY A 129 -28.24 14.43 -3.03
C GLY A 129 -26.89 14.08 -2.38
N ILE A 130 -26.13 13.12 -2.94
CA ILE A 130 -24.81 12.75 -2.47
C ILE A 130 -23.78 13.66 -3.17
N GLU A 131 -22.83 14.19 -2.41
CA GLU A 131 -21.76 15.01 -2.97
C GLU A 131 -20.72 14.11 -3.66
N GLU A 132 -20.36 14.43 -4.90
CA GLU A 132 -19.25 13.83 -5.63
C GLU A 132 -18.03 14.75 -5.52
N ARG A 133 -16.97 14.24 -4.90
CA ARG A 133 -15.69 14.91 -4.74
C ARG A 133 -14.67 14.35 -5.71
N VAL A 134 -14.03 15.21 -6.49
CA VAL A 134 -12.96 14.84 -7.40
C VAL A 134 -11.67 15.56 -6.97
N VAL A 135 -10.73 14.82 -6.39
CA VAL A 135 -9.41 15.34 -6.02
C VAL A 135 -8.55 15.48 -7.28
N ARG A 136 -8.05 16.70 -7.52
CA ARG A 136 -7.24 17.04 -8.70
C ARG A 136 -5.78 17.34 -8.37
N ASP A 137 -5.49 17.65 -7.11
CA ASP A 137 -4.12 17.85 -6.62
C ASP A 137 -4.06 17.63 -5.11
N LEU A 138 -2.99 17.01 -4.65
CA LEU A 138 -2.76 16.72 -3.23
C LEU A 138 -1.25 16.70 -2.93
N ASP A 139 -0.90 16.90 -1.67
CA ASP A 139 0.43 16.58 -1.15
C ASP A 139 0.34 15.28 -0.36
N LEU A 140 1.09 14.27 -0.81
CA LEU A 140 1.18 12.98 -0.15
C LEU A 140 2.13 13.10 1.04
N LEU A 141 1.62 12.88 2.26
CA LEU A 141 2.38 13.06 3.48
C LEU A 141 3.06 11.76 3.94
N GLU A 142 2.33 10.65 3.85
CA GLU A 142 2.79 9.32 4.24
C GLU A 142 1.91 8.24 3.60
N VAL A 143 2.41 7.02 3.66
CA VAL A 143 1.66 5.79 3.38
C VAL A 143 1.76 4.91 4.62
N SER A 144 0.70 4.22 4.99
CA SER A 144 0.69 3.35 6.16
C SER A 144 0.24 1.94 5.83
N ILE A 145 0.87 0.98 6.49
CA ILE A 145 0.35 -0.39 6.59
C ILE A 145 -0.56 -0.43 7.81
N ILE A 146 -1.76 -0.96 7.62
CA ILE A 146 -2.77 -1.10 8.67
C ILE A 146 -2.79 -2.55 9.14
N ASP A 147 -2.67 -2.75 10.43
CA ASP A 147 -2.72 -4.06 11.07
C ASP A 147 -4.07 -4.35 11.73
N ASP A 148 -4.15 -5.45 12.48
CA ASP A 148 -5.38 -5.91 13.14
C ASP A 148 -5.79 -5.07 14.39
N ARG A 149 -4.95 -4.13 14.84
CA ARG A 149 -5.26 -3.20 15.94
C ARG A 149 -6.18 -2.07 15.50
N LYS A 150 -6.12 -1.69 14.23
CA LYS A 150 -6.99 -0.65 13.66
C LYS A 150 -7.94 -1.26 12.63
N TYR A 151 -9.23 -1.01 12.79
CA TYR A 151 -10.20 -1.34 11.76
C TYR A 151 -10.11 -0.32 10.63
N PRO A 152 -10.10 -0.75 9.35
CA PRO A 152 -10.09 0.16 8.18
C PRO A 152 -11.32 1.08 8.09
N ALA A 153 -12.18 1.09 9.11
CA ALA A 153 -13.51 1.70 9.06
C ALA A 153 -13.52 3.21 9.35
N TYR A 154 -12.44 3.82 9.78
CA TYR A 154 -12.44 5.23 10.15
C TYR A 154 -11.56 6.06 9.23
N LEU A 155 -12.23 6.82 8.38
CA LEU A 155 -11.67 8.00 7.74
C LEU A 155 -11.35 9.00 8.85
N GLY A 156 -10.08 9.08 9.22
CA GLY A 156 -9.63 10.09 10.16
C GLY A 156 -9.33 11.38 9.40
N THR A 157 -9.84 12.48 9.89
CA THR A 157 -9.30 13.80 9.60
C THR A 157 -8.60 14.29 10.84
N SER A 158 -7.30 14.56 10.76
CA SER A 158 -6.61 15.30 11.81
C SER A 158 -6.35 16.73 11.36
N ILE A 159 -6.39 17.65 12.29
CA ILE A 159 -6.12 19.07 12.05
C ILE A 159 -4.67 19.30 12.47
N GLU A 160 -3.81 19.64 11.51
CA GLU A 160 -2.44 20.08 11.77
C GLU A 160 -2.31 21.59 11.52
N MET A 161 -1.65 22.27 12.44
CA MET A 161 -1.28 23.68 12.28
C MET A 161 0.13 23.75 11.67
N ARG A 162 0.23 24.27 10.45
CA ARG A 162 1.51 24.59 9.80
C ARG A 162 1.44 26.03 9.27
N ASP A 163 2.44 26.83 9.56
CA ASP A 163 2.57 28.21 9.06
C ASP A 163 1.33 29.07 9.31
N ASP A 164 0.79 29.08 10.53
CA ASP A 164 -0.41 29.82 10.95
C ASP A 164 -1.69 29.56 10.12
N LYS A 165 -1.67 28.51 9.27
CA LYS A 165 -2.85 28.05 8.52
C LYS A 165 -3.26 26.69 9.03
N VAL A 166 -4.53 26.55 9.33
CA VAL A 166 -5.14 25.24 9.64
C VAL A 166 -5.19 24.43 8.35
N LYS A 167 -4.39 23.36 8.27
CA LYS A 167 -4.47 22.38 7.19
C LYS A 167 -5.07 21.10 7.74
N VAL A 168 -6.04 20.57 7.02
CA VAL A 168 -6.74 19.34 7.39
C VAL A 168 -6.03 18.17 6.71
N VAL A 169 -5.40 17.30 7.51
CA VAL A 169 -4.84 16.04 7.00
C VAL A 169 -5.97 15.04 6.86
N GLU A 170 -6.09 14.49 5.69
CA GLU A 170 -7.09 13.49 5.36
C GLU A 170 -6.43 12.12 5.21
N TYR A 171 -7.12 11.08 5.70
CA TYR A 171 -6.66 9.68 5.59
C TYR A 171 -7.64 8.86 4.78
N ARG A 172 -7.12 7.97 3.94
CA ARG A 172 -7.92 7.01 3.17
C ARG A 172 -7.33 5.64 3.32
N THR A 173 -8.17 4.67 3.67
CA THR A 173 -7.77 3.29 3.91
C THR A 173 -8.44 2.37 2.90
N GLU A 174 -7.63 1.52 2.27
CA GLU A 174 -8.07 0.43 1.39
C GLU A 174 -7.75 -0.90 2.05
N SER A 175 -8.78 -1.73 2.24
CA SER A 175 -8.59 -3.08 2.78
C SER A 175 -7.99 -4.02 1.74
N PHE A 176 -7.14 -4.93 2.16
CA PHE A 176 -6.66 -5.99 1.29
C PHE A 176 -7.82 -6.90 0.89
N SER A 177 -8.07 -7.05 -0.39
CA SER A 177 -9.06 -8.00 -0.90
C SER A 177 -8.56 -9.43 -0.86
N SER A 178 -7.24 -9.63 -1.04
CA SER A 178 -6.54 -10.90 -0.87
C SER A 178 -5.08 -10.64 -0.55
N VAL A 179 -4.45 -11.55 0.20
CA VAL A 179 -3.02 -11.50 0.52
C VAL A 179 -2.40 -12.81 0.03
N GLU A 180 -1.45 -12.70 -0.89
CA GLU A 180 -0.64 -13.84 -1.34
C GLU A 180 0.69 -13.82 -0.56
N ILE A 181 0.89 -14.79 0.33
CA ILE A 181 2.13 -14.92 1.10
C ILE A 181 3.04 -15.93 0.39
N LYS A 182 4.18 -15.45 -0.09
CA LYS A 182 5.25 -16.32 -0.61
C LYS A 182 6.28 -16.52 0.48
N GLY A 183 6.44 -17.77 0.90
CA GLY A 183 7.55 -18.15 1.77
C GLY A 183 8.90 -18.04 1.07
N PRO A 184 10.03 -18.14 1.82
CA PRO A 184 11.35 -18.20 1.20
C PRO A 184 11.34 -19.32 0.16
N GLU A 185 11.84 -19.03 -1.03
CA GLU A 185 12.10 -20.12 -2.01
C GLU A 185 12.95 -21.16 -1.29
N LYS A 186 12.42 -22.39 -1.16
CA LYS A 186 13.24 -23.51 -0.72
C LYS A 186 14.39 -23.57 -1.70
N GLU A 187 15.62 -23.34 -1.24
CA GLU A 187 16.79 -23.69 -2.05
C GLU A 187 16.51 -25.09 -2.60
N LYS A 188 16.45 -25.20 -3.92
CA LYS A 188 16.35 -26.51 -4.55
C LYS A 188 17.55 -27.28 -4.05
N GLU A 189 17.30 -28.31 -3.22
CA GLU A 189 18.36 -29.24 -2.83
C GLU A 189 19.10 -29.61 -4.09
N LYS A 190 20.38 -29.29 -4.14
CA LYS A 190 21.23 -29.72 -5.23
C LYS A 190 21.24 -31.24 -5.16
N ILE A 191 20.44 -31.87 -6.05
CA ILE A 191 20.42 -33.33 -6.14
C ILE A 191 21.85 -33.74 -6.49
N ASP A 192 22.48 -34.43 -5.58
CA ASP A 192 23.81 -35.03 -5.80
C ASP A 192 23.67 -36.22 -6.73
N TYR A 193 24.06 -36.02 -7.97
CA TYR A 193 24.06 -37.09 -8.99
C TYR A 193 25.33 -37.94 -9.00
N SER A 194 26.27 -37.75 -8.07
CA SER A 194 27.56 -38.41 -8.07
C SER A 194 27.47 -39.93 -8.05
N ASP A 195 26.46 -40.50 -7.39
CA ASP A 195 26.23 -41.95 -7.38
C ASP A 195 25.64 -42.46 -8.69
N TYR A 196 24.86 -41.68 -9.40
CA TYR A 196 24.37 -42.04 -10.72
C TYR A 196 25.49 -41.99 -11.76
N GLU A 197 26.36 -40.99 -11.68
CA GLU A 197 27.53 -40.88 -12.57
C GLU A 197 28.48 -42.09 -12.41
N LYS A 198 28.78 -42.49 -11.16
CA LYS A 198 29.57 -43.70 -10.89
C LYS A 198 28.93 -44.97 -11.44
N ARG A 199 27.60 -45.08 -11.40
CA ARG A 199 26.89 -46.24 -11.99
C ARG A 199 26.97 -46.25 -13.51
N ILE A 200 26.81 -45.11 -14.14
CA ILE A 200 26.93 -44.93 -15.60
C ILE A 200 28.36 -45.27 -16.06
N GLU A 201 29.40 -44.83 -15.34
CA GLU A 201 30.78 -45.19 -15.66
C GLU A 201 31.06 -46.70 -15.54
N LYS A 202 30.48 -47.39 -14.57
CA LYS A 202 30.60 -48.85 -14.46
C LYS A 202 29.96 -49.58 -15.62
N ILE A 203 28.81 -49.11 -16.12
CA ILE A 203 28.11 -49.73 -17.25
C ILE A 203 28.88 -49.52 -18.57
N LYS A 204 29.56 -48.36 -18.73
CA LYS A 204 30.36 -48.10 -19.96
C LYS A 204 31.69 -48.86 -20.01
N LYS A 205 32.17 -49.46 -18.92
CA LYS A 205 33.41 -50.20 -18.85
C LYS A 205 33.26 -51.74 -18.97
N ASN A 206 32.04 -52.24 -19.09
CA ASN A 206 31.68 -53.61 -19.43
C ASN A 206 31.14 -53.70 -20.87
#